data_0d34d2dd55a93c683c2ec0b37efde3de
#
_entry.id   0d34d2dd55a93c683c2ec0b37efde3de
#
_cell.length_a   1.000
_cell.length_b   1.000
_cell.length_c   1.000
_cell.angle_alpha   90.00
_cell.angle_beta   90.00
_cell.angle_gamma   90.00
#
_symmetry.space_group_name_H-M   'P 1'
#
loop_
_entity.id
_entity.type
_entity.pdbx_description
1 polymer ?
#
loop_
_entity_poly.entity_id
_entity_poly.type
_entity_poly.pdbx_seq_one_letter_code
_entity_poly.pdbx_strand_id
1 'polypeptide(L)'
;MHLSMDAVVGARHCHGLPVKRSVVTACFASPSHLRRRLHQAKQGDTRQVQRCRRAVQVSATIAEAPVEVHKVSQDGYEVSQESLSGSRRRLTVTAPAKQCQKAWRKMIKQARKTVKTPGFRDMKSVSEATLLPFLGGELGAKAAAVEELIKNLPPEVVSLSANAISESIEPELTDEMVQAFDVAKPFTYRLVFDLEPTLTWKQPYQGMKVEITAVGDDESDRAKVAQEIMQVRKKKGGLKVVQGRGLQLGDAALIDFDAKRSDTGEEFPGAKRRKTHMDTDSADMQFLPGVGQKMIGMKVGESRQIQLTLPDNFEPAPLRGVDVTCTVGVTELFEYDLPELDDDLAEEVAPGSGGVQGLQTQLLRMQNAKTAQDNEEAVDEALMDTVVHLAQCDVPYSMVKEMGQQEYQARLHTAQAKREITYEQAMQLATAESLENWTQKNLEMLQGLIKRQMAFEHIFAAEGLTLSDKEIQQEYDEAARDFTEHEQEFDADRLREQAVEMLKAPKIIRWLRDNCEITMLPARA
;
A
#
# COMPACT_ATOMS: atom_id res chain seq x y z
N MET A 1 -34.78 23.12 -0.26
CA MET A 1 -34.50 21.84 -0.89
C MET A 1 -33.03 21.58 -0.69
N HIS A 2 -32.72 20.59 0.13
CA HIS A 2 -31.36 20.25 0.55
C HIS A 2 -30.56 19.75 -0.65
N LEU A 3 -29.58 20.52 -1.09
CA LEU A 3 -28.43 20.02 -1.81
C LEU A 3 -27.46 19.48 -0.75
N SER A 4 -27.42 18.18 -0.67
CA SER A 4 -26.46 17.41 0.09
C SER A 4 -25.06 17.75 -0.45
N MET A 5 -24.32 18.53 0.32
CA MET A 5 -22.86 18.55 0.23
C MET A 5 -22.40 17.23 0.81
N ASP A 6 -22.30 16.20 -0.02
CA ASP A 6 -21.48 15.06 0.31
C ASP A 6 -20.01 15.54 0.21
N ALA A 7 -19.54 15.97 1.38
CA ALA A 7 -18.16 16.23 1.62
C ALA A 7 -17.36 14.99 1.21
N VAL A 8 -16.40 15.22 0.34
CA VAL A 8 -15.28 14.35 0.10
C VAL A 8 -14.56 14.17 1.44
N VAL A 9 -14.95 13.14 2.17
CA VAL A 9 -14.12 12.62 3.27
C VAL A 9 -12.96 11.93 2.57
N GLY A 10 -11.89 12.69 2.34
CA GLY A 10 -10.63 12.13 1.97
C GLY A 10 -10.24 11.11 3.03
N ALA A 11 -10.12 9.85 2.63
CA ALA A 11 -9.56 8.80 3.45
C ALA A 11 -8.13 9.22 3.82
N ARG A 12 -7.98 9.83 4.99
CA ARG A 12 -6.66 10.09 5.58
C ARG A 12 -6.08 8.73 5.92
N HIS A 13 -5.07 8.34 5.18
CA HIS A 13 -4.32 7.11 5.39
C HIS A 13 -3.64 7.18 6.77
N CYS A 14 -4.06 6.30 7.66
CA CYS A 14 -3.37 6.10 8.93
C CYS A 14 -2.08 5.34 8.66
N HIS A 15 -0.97 6.04 8.52
CA HIS A 15 0.37 5.48 8.50
C HIS A 15 1.04 5.77 9.83
N GLY A 16 1.24 4.77 10.63
CA GLY A 16 2.01 4.91 11.85
C GLY A 16 2.15 3.60 12.60
N LEU A 17 3.33 3.02 12.55
CA LEU A 17 3.74 1.96 13.46
C LEU A 17 4.74 2.53 14.46
N PRO A 18 4.51 2.33 15.76
CA PRO A 18 5.55 2.59 16.74
C PRO A 18 6.52 1.41 16.78
N VAL A 19 7.79 1.68 16.51
CA VAL A 19 8.89 0.79 16.86
C VAL A 19 9.01 0.82 18.38
N LYS A 20 8.33 -0.10 19.08
CA LYS A 20 8.56 -0.30 20.52
C LYS A 20 9.76 -1.20 20.72
N ARG A 21 10.82 -0.64 21.33
CA ARG A 21 11.81 -1.42 22.07
C ARG A 21 11.09 -2.16 23.21
N SER A 22 10.74 -3.41 23.03
CA SER A 22 10.36 -4.29 24.13
C SER A 22 10.78 -5.71 23.83
N VAL A 23 11.75 -6.11 24.64
CA VAL A 23 12.07 -7.46 25.13
C VAL A 23 11.37 -8.61 24.42
N VAL A 24 12.18 -9.47 23.86
CA VAL A 24 11.89 -10.82 23.33
C VAL A 24 10.94 -11.59 24.26
N THR A 25 9.63 -11.40 24.13
CA THR A 25 8.65 -12.21 24.87
C THR A 25 7.32 -12.44 24.16
N ALA A 26 7.14 -12.01 22.94
CA ALA A 26 5.84 -12.17 22.31
C ALA A 26 5.93 -12.41 20.80
N CYS A 27 6.27 -13.59 20.37
CA CYS A 27 5.88 -14.10 19.04
C CYS A 27 6.11 -15.60 18.94
N PHE A 28 5.40 -16.37 19.79
CA PHE A 28 5.15 -17.76 19.46
C PHE A 28 3.65 -18.00 19.52
N ALA A 29 3.01 -17.83 18.39
CA ALA A 29 1.66 -18.26 18.18
C ALA A 29 1.54 -19.76 18.49
N SER A 30 0.46 -20.10 19.15
CA SER A 30 -0.02 -21.42 19.60
C SER A 30 0.41 -22.61 18.72
N PRO A 31 0.62 -23.80 19.30
CA PRO A 31 1.00 -25.04 18.60
C PRO A 31 0.04 -25.50 17.50
N SER A 32 -1.08 -24.83 17.33
CA SER A 32 -2.09 -25.14 16.30
C SER A 32 -1.63 -24.86 14.86
N HIS A 33 -0.66 -23.99 14.62
CA HIS A 33 -0.20 -23.65 13.27
C HIS A 33 0.75 -24.69 12.66
N LEU A 34 1.59 -25.33 13.47
CA LEU A 34 2.45 -26.42 12.97
C LEU A 34 1.64 -27.70 12.65
N ARG A 35 0.56 -27.97 13.39
CA ARG A 35 -0.32 -29.11 13.09
C ARG A 35 -1.06 -29.00 11.76
N ARG A 36 -1.41 -27.80 11.30
CA ARG A 36 -2.07 -27.61 10.01
C ARG A 36 -1.15 -27.82 8.81
N ARG A 37 0.13 -27.47 8.91
CA ARG A 37 1.10 -27.70 7.81
C ARG A 37 1.45 -29.18 7.62
N LEU A 38 1.47 -29.98 8.68
CA LEU A 38 1.78 -31.42 8.60
C LEU A 38 0.61 -32.27 8.08
N HIS A 39 -0.64 -31.78 8.15
CA HIS A 39 -1.81 -32.53 7.65
C HIS A 39 -2.12 -32.27 6.18
N GLN A 40 -1.69 -31.16 5.61
CA GLN A 40 -1.89 -30.83 4.18
C GLN A 40 -0.84 -31.45 3.24
N ALA A 41 0.28 -31.93 3.75
CA ALA A 41 1.35 -32.55 2.94
C ALA A 41 1.08 -34.02 2.53
N LYS A 42 -0.04 -34.63 2.93
CA LYS A 42 -0.33 -36.05 2.64
C LYS A 42 -1.28 -36.30 1.48
N GLN A 43 -1.78 -35.30 0.77
CA GLN A 43 -2.60 -35.51 -0.43
C GLN A 43 -2.25 -34.45 -1.49
N GLY A 44 -1.27 -34.74 -2.34
CA GLY A 44 -0.92 -33.87 -3.48
C GLY A 44 0.19 -34.47 -4.33
N ASP A 45 -0.22 -35.04 -5.40
CA ASP A 45 0.44 -35.47 -6.65
C ASP A 45 1.93 -35.14 -6.85
N THR A 46 2.71 -36.22 -6.92
CA THR A 46 4.17 -36.29 -7.06
C THR A 46 4.69 -35.76 -8.42
N ARG A 47 3.85 -35.27 -9.32
CA ARG A 47 4.25 -34.84 -10.69
C ARG A 47 4.50 -33.35 -10.83
N GLN A 48 4.09 -32.52 -9.89
CA GLN A 48 4.28 -31.07 -9.96
C GLN A 48 5.58 -30.58 -9.30
N VAL A 49 6.18 -31.36 -8.42
CA VAL A 49 7.43 -31.01 -7.70
C VAL A 49 8.68 -31.06 -8.60
N GLN A 50 8.63 -31.77 -9.73
CA GLN A 50 9.79 -31.86 -10.65
C GLN A 50 9.90 -30.68 -11.64
N ARG A 51 8.88 -29.85 -11.83
CA ARG A 51 8.94 -28.70 -12.74
C ARG A 51 9.48 -27.40 -12.12
N CYS A 52 9.40 -27.24 -10.80
CA CYS A 52 9.96 -26.06 -10.11
C CYS A 52 11.46 -26.13 -9.82
N ARG A 53 12.12 -27.27 -10.04
CA ARG A 53 13.58 -27.41 -9.82
C ARG A 53 14.47 -26.94 -10.97
N ARG A 54 13.91 -26.37 -12.05
CA ARG A 54 14.69 -25.99 -13.25
C ARG A 54 14.83 -24.50 -13.54
N ALA A 55 14.38 -23.64 -12.66
CA ALA A 55 14.54 -22.20 -12.82
C ALA A 55 15.12 -21.63 -11.52
N VAL A 56 16.37 -21.56 -11.40
CA VAL A 56 17.31 -20.63 -10.75
C VAL A 56 18.61 -21.37 -10.46
N GLN A 57 19.38 -21.63 -11.51
CA GLN A 57 20.84 -21.70 -11.40
C GLN A 57 21.37 -20.40 -12.00
N VAL A 58 21.36 -19.34 -11.20
CA VAL A 58 22.25 -18.21 -11.39
C VAL A 58 23.42 -18.45 -10.45
N SER A 59 24.51 -18.95 -11.01
CA SER A 59 25.83 -18.99 -10.33
C SER A 59 26.30 -17.54 -10.18
N ALA A 60 25.87 -16.87 -9.11
CA ALA A 60 26.63 -15.77 -8.57
C ALA A 60 27.59 -16.37 -7.57
N THR A 61 28.88 -16.35 -7.89
CA THR A 61 29.98 -16.55 -6.94
C THR A 61 29.86 -15.41 -5.91
N ILE A 62 29.10 -15.66 -4.85
CA ILE A 62 29.05 -14.77 -3.70
C ILE A 62 30.39 -15.00 -2.99
N ALA A 63 31.23 -13.97 -2.96
CA ALA A 63 32.37 -13.93 -2.08
C ALA A 63 31.84 -14.18 -0.66
N GLU A 64 32.28 -15.25 -0.02
CA GLU A 64 31.93 -15.56 1.36
C GLU A 64 32.32 -14.37 2.23
N ALA A 65 31.34 -13.71 2.80
CA ALA A 65 31.56 -12.67 3.79
C ALA A 65 32.23 -13.30 5.03
N PRO A 66 33.10 -12.57 5.73
CA PRO A 66 33.84 -13.11 6.87
C PRO A 66 32.87 -13.60 7.94
N VAL A 67 32.97 -14.87 8.29
CA VAL A 67 32.23 -15.49 9.39
C VAL A 67 32.87 -15.05 10.70
N GLU A 68 32.20 -14.21 11.46
CA GLU A 68 32.66 -13.84 12.80
C GLU A 68 32.23 -14.92 13.80
N VAL A 69 33.19 -15.60 14.39
CA VAL A 69 32.92 -16.63 15.41
C VAL A 69 33.06 -16.03 16.79
N HIS A 70 31.95 -15.91 17.51
CA HIS A 70 31.89 -15.48 18.89
C HIS A 70 31.71 -16.67 19.84
N LYS A 71 32.65 -16.90 20.77
CA LYS A 71 32.45 -17.88 21.84
C LYS A 71 31.78 -17.17 23.02
N VAL A 72 30.52 -17.48 23.26
CA VAL A 72 29.76 -16.97 24.41
C VAL A 72 30.08 -17.84 25.62
N SER A 73 30.77 -17.29 26.60
CA SER A 73 31.48 -18.04 27.63
C SER A 73 30.68 -18.49 28.86
N GLN A 74 29.50 -17.88 29.15
CA GLN A 74 28.82 -18.18 30.41
C GLN A 74 28.06 -19.51 30.45
N ASP A 75 27.49 -19.98 29.34
CA ASP A 75 26.69 -21.22 29.30
C ASP A 75 27.23 -22.27 28.31
N GLY A 76 28.40 -22.03 27.72
CA GLY A 76 29.04 -22.95 26.79
C GLY A 76 28.41 -23.00 25.40
N TYR A 77 27.71 -21.94 25.00
CA TYR A 77 27.21 -21.79 23.64
C TYR A 77 28.33 -21.35 22.70
N GLU A 78 28.33 -21.91 21.50
CA GLU A 78 29.15 -21.43 20.39
C GLU A 78 28.25 -20.78 19.37
N VAL A 79 28.60 -19.55 18.95
CA VAL A 79 27.78 -18.75 18.05
C VAL A 79 28.66 -18.22 16.94
N SER A 80 28.18 -18.38 15.70
CA SER A 80 28.78 -17.75 14.53
C SER A 80 27.75 -16.93 13.79
N GLN A 81 28.15 -15.74 13.34
CA GLN A 81 27.29 -14.83 12.59
C GLN A 81 27.80 -14.73 11.14
N GLU A 82 26.87 -14.82 10.20
CA GLU A 82 27.10 -14.71 8.76
C GLU A 82 26.20 -13.63 8.17
N SER A 83 26.76 -12.77 7.32
CA SER A 83 25.97 -11.84 6.51
C SER A 83 25.41 -12.55 5.28
N LEU A 84 24.11 -12.51 5.05
CA LEU A 84 23.49 -13.08 3.86
C LEU A 84 23.41 -12.02 2.74
N SER A 85 22.35 -11.27 2.68
CA SER A 85 22.16 -10.22 1.69
C SER A 85 21.58 -8.98 2.37
N GLY A 86 22.15 -7.82 2.08
CA GLY A 86 21.68 -6.56 2.65
C GLY A 86 21.70 -6.56 4.18
N SER A 87 20.58 -6.27 4.79
CA SER A 87 20.37 -6.26 6.24
C SER A 87 20.19 -7.64 6.86
N ARG A 88 20.04 -8.70 6.05
CA ARG A 88 19.75 -10.06 6.53
C ARG A 88 20.97 -10.77 7.08
N ARG A 89 20.83 -11.35 8.27
CA ARG A 89 21.90 -12.06 8.99
C ARG A 89 21.46 -13.47 9.35
N ARG A 90 22.42 -14.38 9.40
CA ARG A 90 22.23 -15.74 9.90
C ARG A 90 23.11 -15.93 11.15
N LEU A 91 22.48 -16.38 12.22
CA LEU A 91 23.16 -16.76 13.45
C LEU A 91 23.11 -18.28 13.56
N THR A 92 24.28 -18.93 13.55
CA THR A 92 24.38 -20.35 13.81
C THR A 92 24.75 -20.54 15.28
N VAL A 93 23.87 -21.18 16.03
CA VAL A 93 23.98 -21.37 17.47
C VAL A 93 24.16 -22.85 17.78
N THR A 94 25.23 -23.19 18.49
CA THR A 94 25.47 -24.56 19.00
C THR A 94 25.24 -24.57 20.49
N ALA A 95 24.15 -25.21 20.93
CA ALA A 95 23.79 -25.38 22.32
C ALA A 95 24.50 -26.62 22.91
N PRO A 96 25.16 -26.53 24.06
CA PRO A 96 25.78 -27.69 24.70
C PRO A 96 24.75 -28.69 25.21
N ALA A 97 25.12 -29.96 25.32
CA ALA A 97 24.22 -31.04 25.79
C ALA A 97 23.51 -30.74 27.11
N LYS A 98 24.16 -30.00 28.02
CA LYS A 98 23.56 -29.57 29.29
C LYS A 98 22.30 -28.71 29.09
N GLN A 99 22.33 -27.81 28.11
CA GLN A 99 21.18 -26.97 27.80
C GLN A 99 20.10 -27.74 27.05
N CYS A 100 20.47 -28.67 26.18
CA CYS A 100 19.52 -29.58 25.53
C CYS A 100 18.74 -30.42 26.57
N GLN A 101 19.43 -30.93 27.58
CA GLN A 101 18.79 -31.65 28.70
C GLN A 101 17.87 -30.75 29.51
N LYS A 102 18.27 -29.50 29.78
CA LYS A 102 17.45 -28.54 30.52
C LYS A 102 16.18 -28.17 29.75
N ALA A 103 16.29 -27.94 28.46
CA ALA A 103 15.17 -27.65 27.57
C ALA A 103 14.18 -28.83 27.50
N TRP A 104 14.69 -30.05 27.30
CA TRP A 104 13.87 -31.26 27.31
C TRP A 104 13.09 -31.42 28.61
N ARG A 105 13.77 -31.30 29.78
CA ARG A 105 13.10 -31.39 31.10
C ARG A 105 12.05 -30.30 31.28
N LYS A 106 12.32 -29.07 30.81
CA LYS A 106 11.37 -27.96 30.91
C LYS A 106 10.16 -28.20 30.03
N MET A 107 10.36 -28.65 28.79
CA MET A 107 9.30 -29.03 27.86
C MET A 107 8.42 -30.14 28.44
N ILE A 108 8.99 -31.23 28.96
CA ILE A 108 8.24 -32.31 29.62
C ILE A 108 7.45 -31.81 30.82
N LYS A 109 8.06 -30.91 31.63
CA LYS A 109 7.35 -30.29 32.79
C LYS A 109 6.17 -29.43 32.35
N GLN A 110 6.28 -28.72 31.24
CA GLN A 110 5.18 -27.95 30.65
C GLN A 110 4.11 -28.87 30.07
N ALA A 111 4.50 -29.90 29.32
CA ALA A 111 3.59 -30.88 28.76
C ALA A 111 2.73 -31.56 29.83
N ARG A 112 3.32 -31.90 30.99
CA ARG A 112 2.58 -32.42 32.15
C ARG A 112 1.52 -31.48 32.70
N LYS A 113 1.68 -30.17 32.52
CA LYS A 113 0.69 -29.17 32.98
C LYS A 113 -0.43 -28.95 31.96
N THR A 114 -0.12 -29.05 30.68
CA THR A 114 -1.00 -28.64 29.59
C THR A 114 -1.79 -29.81 28.99
N VAL A 115 -1.16 -30.99 28.93
CA VAL A 115 -1.76 -32.19 28.32
C VAL A 115 -2.59 -32.94 29.35
N LYS A 116 -3.90 -33.10 29.11
CA LYS A 116 -4.76 -33.94 29.93
C LYS A 116 -4.72 -35.36 29.38
N THR A 117 -4.06 -36.27 30.10
CA THR A 117 -3.98 -37.68 29.69
C THR A 117 -5.15 -38.47 30.30
N PRO A 118 -6.01 -39.12 29.49
CA PRO A 118 -7.11 -39.95 30.01
C PRO A 118 -6.58 -41.03 30.95
N GLY A 119 -7.24 -41.22 32.07
CA GLY A 119 -6.91 -42.30 33.04
C GLY A 119 -5.92 -41.90 34.14
N PHE A 120 -5.31 -40.72 34.11
CA PHE A 120 -4.40 -40.24 35.15
C PHE A 120 -5.02 -39.08 35.94
N ARG A 121 -5.13 -39.26 37.28
CA ARG A 121 -5.58 -38.19 38.20
C ARG A 121 -4.46 -37.19 38.54
N ASP A 122 -3.23 -37.68 38.62
CA ASP A 122 -2.06 -36.84 38.88
C ASP A 122 -1.11 -36.88 37.67
N MET A 123 -1.03 -35.76 36.98
CA MET A 123 -0.18 -35.56 35.79
C MET A 123 1.31 -35.62 36.11
N LYS A 124 1.71 -35.46 37.38
CA LYS A 124 3.13 -35.52 37.80
C LYS A 124 3.67 -36.96 37.70
N SER A 125 2.82 -37.97 37.83
CA SER A 125 3.20 -39.37 37.76
C SER A 125 3.23 -39.96 36.35
N VAL A 126 2.82 -39.21 35.33
CA VAL A 126 2.81 -39.67 33.93
C VAL A 126 4.24 -39.82 33.40
N SER A 127 4.55 -41.00 32.85
CA SER A 127 5.87 -41.25 32.24
C SER A 127 6.07 -40.44 30.95
N GLU A 128 7.33 -40.18 30.59
CA GLU A 128 7.64 -39.44 29.34
C GLU A 128 7.11 -40.21 28.14
N ALA A 129 7.27 -41.54 28.09
CA ALA A 129 6.78 -42.37 27.00
C ALA A 129 5.25 -42.27 26.78
N THR A 130 4.49 -42.03 27.86
CA THR A 130 3.03 -41.86 27.80
C THR A 130 2.63 -40.48 27.26
N LEU A 131 3.51 -39.45 27.41
CA LEU A 131 3.26 -38.09 26.93
C LEU A 131 3.59 -37.91 25.44
N LEU A 132 4.57 -38.66 24.92
CA LEU A 132 5.06 -38.50 23.55
C LEU A 132 3.94 -38.56 22.48
N PRO A 133 2.97 -39.53 22.52
CA PRO A 133 1.90 -39.55 21.54
C PRO A 133 1.04 -38.28 21.50
N PHE A 134 0.87 -37.61 22.66
CA PHE A 134 0.08 -36.37 22.77
C PHE A 134 0.84 -35.14 22.32
N LEU A 135 2.18 -35.23 22.20
CA LEU A 135 3.05 -34.19 21.70
C LEU A 135 3.32 -34.32 20.19
N GLY A 136 2.64 -35.22 19.50
CA GLY A 136 2.88 -35.49 18.08
C GLY A 136 3.99 -36.52 17.83
N GLY A 137 4.17 -37.45 18.80
CA GLY A 137 5.21 -38.47 18.77
C GLY A 137 6.59 -37.92 19.17
N GLU A 138 7.64 -38.69 18.87
CA GLU A 138 9.02 -38.34 19.20
C GLU A 138 9.47 -37.07 18.45
N LEU A 139 9.08 -36.92 17.18
CA LEU A 139 9.45 -35.76 16.36
C LEU A 139 8.79 -34.47 16.91
N GLY A 140 7.51 -34.53 17.28
CA GLY A 140 6.84 -33.38 17.87
C GLY A 140 7.42 -32.98 19.23
N ALA A 141 7.82 -33.95 20.05
CA ALA A 141 8.50 -33.68 21.31
C ALA A 141 9.91 -33.05 21.10
N LYS A 142 10.68 -33.52 20.12
CA LYS A 142 11.97 -32.94 19.74
C LYS A 142 11.79 -31.50 19.24
N ALA A 143 10.80 -31.25 18.37
CA ALA A 143 10.49 -29.91 17.90
C ALA A 143 10.15 -28.95 19.06
N ALA A 144 9.30 -29.39 19.99
CA ALA A 144 8.96 -28.60 21.17
C ALA A 144 10.16 -28.34 22.11
N ALA A 145 11.11 -29.27 22.20
CA ALA A 145 12.34 -29.07 22.95
C ALA A 145 13.29 -28.08 22.27
N VAL A 146 13.39 -28.09 20.95
CA VAL A 146 14.15 -27.12 20.17
C VAL A 146 13.53 -25.72 20.28
N GLU A 147 12.19 -25.59 20.24
CA GLU A 147 11.52 -24.32 20.51
C GLU A 147 11.86 -23.78 21.91
N GLU A 148 11.91 -24.66 22.89
CA GLU A 148 12.24 -24.28 24.26
C GLU A 148 13.72 -23.84 24.39
N LEU A 149 14.64 -24.40 23.59
CA LEU A 149 16.03 -23.94 23.48
C LEU A 149 16.10 -22.53 22.92
N ILE A 150 15.36 -22.26 21.84
CA ILE A 150 15.34 -20.95 21.18
C ILE A 150 14.74 -19.88 22.11
N LYS A 151 13.67 -20.21 22.84
CA LYS A 151 13.03 -19.29 23.81
C LYS A 151 13.93 -18.90 25.00
N ASN A 152 14.90 -19.74 25.33
CA ASN A 152 15.79 -19.53 26.48
C ASN A 152 17.23 -19.25 26.06
N LEU A 153 17.40 -18.52 24.95
CA LEU A 153 18.73 -18.03 24.55
C LEU A 153 19.36 -17.16 25.63
N PRO A 154 20.67 -17.30 25.88
CA PRO A 154 21.38 -16.41 26.79
C PRO A 154 21.29 -14.95 26.36
N PRO A 155 21.22 -13.98 27.30
CA PRO A 155 21.20 -12.55 26.97
C PRO A 155 22.38 -12.10 26.09
N GLU A 156 23.54 -12.75 26.23
CA GLU A 156 24.73 -12.47 25.43
C GLU A 156 24.55 -12.86 23.97
N VAL A 157 23.84 -13.96 23.66
CA VAL A 157 23.48 -14.36 22.29
C VAL A 157 22.43 -13.40 21.74
N VAL A 158 21.49 -12.98 22.59
CA VAL A 158 20.48 -11.96 22.22
C VAL A 158 21.14 -10.61 21.94
N SER A 159 22.22 -10.26 22.65
CA SER A 159 22.94 -9.00 22.42
C SER A 159 23.66 -8.95 21.07
N LEU A 160 24.03 -10.09 20.48
CA LEU A 160 24.56 -10.15 19.10
C LEU A 160 23.49 -9.78 18.05
N SER A 161 22.23 -9.89 18.41
CA SER A 161 21.08 -9.45 17.62
C SER A 161 20.44 -8.15 18.17
N ALA A 162 21.22 -7.30 18.86
CA ALA A 162 20.70 -6.12 19.55
C ALA A 162 19.96 -5.13 18.61
N ASN A 163 20.35 -5.09 17.34
CA ASN A 163 19.72 -4.28 16.30
C ASN A 163 18.84 -5.13 15.36
N ALA A 164 18.44 -6.33 15.79
CA ALA A 164 17.54 -7.16 14.99
C ALA A 164 16.10 -6.66 15.15
N ILE A 165 15.38 -6.68 14.06
CA ILE A 165 13.93 -6.49 14.06
C ILE A 165 13.31 -7.71 14.72
N SER A 166 12.70 -7.53 15.89
CA SER A 166 12.22 -8.64 16.73
C SER A 166 11.27 -9.60 16.00
N GLU A 167 10.44 -9.07 15.12
CA GLU A 167 9.45 -9.82 14.35
C GLU A 167 10.05 -10.56 13.16
N SER A 168 11.28 -10.25 12.78
CA SER A 168 12.00 -10.88 11.66
C SER A 168 12.75 -12.15 12.07
N ILE A 169 12.84 -12.46 13.37
CA ILE A 169 13.61 -13.61 13.86
C ILE A 169 12.89 -14.91 13.53
N GLU A 170 13.38 -15.62 12.53
CA GLU A 170 12.83 -16.89 12.10
C GLU A 170 13.86 -18.02 12.32
N PRO A 171 13.46 -19.14 12.96
CA PRO A 171 14.32 -20.30 13.05
C PRO A 171 14.33 -21.03 11.70
N GLU A 172 15.53 -21.24 11.14
CA GLU A 172 15.75 -22.06 9.95
C GLU A 172 15.88 -23.54 10.39
N LEU A 173 14.71 -24.17 10.64
CA LEU A 173 14.63 -25.55 11.12
C LEU A 173 14.06 -26.46 10.01
N THR A 174 14.81 -27.49 9.66
CA THR A 174 14.31 -28.58 8.80
C THR A 174 13.89 -29.78 9.64
N ASP A 175 13.01 -30.62 9.12
CA ASP A 175 12.61 -31.87 9.80
C ASP A 175 13.83 -32.76 10.09
N GLU A 176 14.82 -32.78 9.21
CA GLU A 176 16.06 -33.51 9.40
C GLU A 176 16.87 -33.00 10.59
N MET A 177 16.95 -31.68 10.77
CA MET A 177 17.62 -31.07 11.92
C MET A 177 16.90 -31.40 13.22
N VAL A 178 15.56 -31.35 13.22
CA VAL A 178 14.74 -31.72 14.40
C VAL A 178 14.90 -33.21 14.72
N GLN A 179 14.95 -34.10 13.73
CA GLN A 179 15.21 -35.52 13.92
C GLN A 179 16.60 -35.79 14.53
N ALA A 180 17.60 -35.01 14.15
CA ALA A 180 18.96 -35.12 14.64
C ALA A 180 19.13 -34.62 16.10
N PHE A 181 18.10 -33.98 16.67
CA PHE A 181 18.15 -33.54 18.07
C PHE A 181 18.28 -34.74 19.03
N ASP A 182 19.35 -34.69 19.86
CA ASP A 182 19.65 -35.68 20.88
C ASP A 182 19.90 -34.95 22.21
N VAL A 183 19.18 -35.35 23.25
CA VAL A 183 19.26 -34.76 24.58
C VAL A 183 20.69 -34.85 25.17
N ALA A 184 21.47 -35.86 24.78
CA ALA A 184 22.79 -36.12 25.33
C ALA A 184 23.93 -35.46 24.52
N LYS A 185 23.65 -34.87 23.35
CA LYS A 185 24.64 -34.26 22.45
C LYS A 185 24.45 -32.76 22.29
N PRO A 186 25.53 -32.02 21.92
CA PRO A 186 25.36 -30.64 21.48
C PRO A 186 24.43 -30.59 20.26
N PHE A 187 23.61 -29.53 20.17
CA PHE A 187 22.70 -29.31 19.07
C PHE A 187 22.93 -27.96 18.40
N THR A 188 23.10 -27.97 17.07
CA THR A 188 23.31 -26.78 16.28
C THR A 188 22.03 -26.43 15.51
N TYR A 189 21.60 -25.17 15.61
CA TYR A 189 20.48 -24.63 14.86
C TYR A 189 20.80 -23.25 14.33
N ARG A 190 19.99 -22.77 13.40
CA ARG A 190 20.19 -21.49 12.74
C ARG A 190 19.00 -20.58 12.96
N LEU A 191 19.31 -19.31 13.19
CA LEU A 191 18.32 -18.23 13.26
C LEU A 191 18.65 -17.25 12.15
N VAL A 192 17.64 -16.83 11.41
CA VAL A 192 17.75 -15.77 10.41
C VAL A 192 16.95 -14.59 10.90
N PHE A 193 17.51 -13.40 10.78
CA PHE A 193 16.86 -12.17 11.17
C PHE A 193 17.34 -11.01 10.31
N ASP A 194 16.55 -9.96 10.28
CA ASP A 194 16.88 -8.71 9.62
C ASP A 194 17.36 -7.69 10.66
N LEU A 195 18.40 -6.94 10.33
CA LEU A 195 18.84 -5.81 11.14
C LEU A 195 17.99 -4.58 10.85
N GLU A 196 17.84 -3.72 11.85
CA GLU A 196 17.28 -2.38 11.65
C GLU A 196 18.08 -1.67 10.55
N PRO A 197 17.39 -1.18 9.51
CA PRO A 197 18.07 -0.51 8.42
C PRO A 197 18.66 0.82 8.87
N THR A 198 19.86 1.12 8.40
CA THR A 198 20.50 2.43 8.63
C THR A 198 20.24 3.35 7.45
N LEU A 199 19.77 4.56 7.74
CA LEU A 199 19.56 5.59 6.74
C LEU A 199 20.84 6.39 6.51
N THR A 200 21.23 6.56 5.26
CA THR A 200 22.29 7.46 4.82
C THR A 200 21.77 8.38 3.72
N TRP A 201 22.39 9.53 3.53
CA TRP A 201 21.97 10.51 2.53
C TRP A 201 22.98 10.57 1.39
N LYS A 202 22.51 10.49 0.14
CA LYS A 202 23.34 10.69 -1.06
C LYS A 202 23.90 12.11 -1.12
N GLN A 203 23.09 13.08 -0.70
CA GLN A 203 23.39 14.50 -0.58
C GLN A 203 22.64 15.06 0.64
N PRO A 204 23.09 16.17 1.22
CA PRO A 204 22.33 16.82 2.30
C PRO A 204 20.92 17.16 1.83
N TYR A 205 19.92 16.85 2.65
CA TYR A 205 18.52 17.21 2.38
C TYR A 205 18.24 18.70 2.66
N GLN A 206 19.08 19.34 3.49
CA GLN A 206 19.00 20.77 3.74
C GLN A 206 19.44 21.55 2.49
N GLY A 207 18.64 22.52 2.07
CA GLY A 207 18.92 23.33 0.88
C GLY A 207 18.77 22.56 -0.45
N MET A 208 18.06 21.43 -0.47
CA MET A 208 17.80 20.70 -1.71
C MET A 208 16.99 21.57 -2.68
N LYS A 209 17.25 21.37 -3.98
CA LYS A 209 16.58 22.11 -5.06
C LYS A 209 15.46 21.22 -5.62
N VAL A 210 14.26 21.76 -5.65
CA VAL A 210 13.08 21.06 -6.17
C VAL A 210 12.46 21.92 -7.26
N GLU A 211 12.39 21.40 -8.48
CA GLU A 211 11.75 22.05 -9.61
C GLU A 211 10.39 21.40 -9.86
N ILE A 212 9.33 22.20 -9.90
CA ILE A 212 7.95 21.71 -10.01
C ILE A 212 7.27 22.49 -11.13
N THR A 213 6.58 21.78 -12.00
CA THR A 213 5.70 22.40 -12.99
C THR A 213 4.36 22.72 -12.32
N ALA A 214 3.92 23.98 -12.38
CA ALA A 214 2.63 24.38 -11.84
C ALA A 214 1.49 23.56 -12.47
N VAL A 215 0.50 23.17 -11.68
CA VAL A 215 -0.68 22.43 -12.11
C VAL A 215 -1.63 23.31 -12.93
N GLY A 216 -1.62 24.60 -12.64
CA GLY A 216 -2.41 25.62 -13.35
C GLY A 216 -1.92 27.02 -13.08
N ASP A 217 -2.44 27.96 -13.85
CA ASP A 217 -2.18 29.39 -13.76
C ASP A 217 -3.48 30.19 -13.96
N ASP A 218 -3.40 31.52 -13.84
CA ASP A 218 -4.57 32.40 -13.99
C ASP A 218 -5.26 32.29 -15.35
N GLU A 219 -4.55 31.94 -16.43
CA GLU A 219 -5.12 31.80 -17.76
C GLU A 219 -5.90 30.49 -17.87
N SER A 220 -5.30 29.40 -17.41
CA SER A 220 -5.97 28.08 -17.35
C SER A 220 -7.20 28.12 -16.45
N ASP A 221 -7.16 28.83 -15.33
CA ASP A 221 -8.27 28.96 -14.40
C ASP A 221 -9.45 29.74 -14.98
N ARG A 222 -9.16 30.83 -15.74
CA ARG A 222 -10.19 31.54 -16.49
C ARG A 222 -10.83 30.67 -17.55
N ALA A 223 -10.03 29.87 -18.25
CA ALA A 223 -10.54 28.92 -19.25
C ALA A 223 -11.44 27.86 -18.62
N LYS A 224 -11.04 27.29 -17.47
CA LYS A 224 -11.86 26.32 -16.70
C LYS A 224 -13.19 26.93 -16.25
N VAL A 225 -13.17 28.15 -15.71
CA VAL A 225 -14.38 28.87 -15.30
C VAL A 225 -15.30 29.13 -16.50
N ALA A 226 -14.76 29.55 -17.65
CA ALA A 226 -15.56 29.73 -18.86
C ALA A 226 -16.22 28.41 -19.32
N GLN A 227 -15.49 27.30 -19.24
CA GLN A 227 -16.02 25.96 -19.48
C GLN A 227 -17.14 25.57 -18.50
N GLU A 228 -16.94 25.83 -17.21
CA GLU A 228 -17.93 25.54 -16.19
C GLU A 228 -19.24 26.32 -16.42
N ILE A 229 -19.14 27.61 -16.70
CA ILE A 229 -20.29 28.44 -17.07
C ILE A 229 -20.98 27.88 -18.34
N MET A 230 -20.23 27.44 -19.33
CA MET A 230 -20.81 26.82 -20.53
C MET A 230 -21.55 25.52 -20.21
N GLN A 231 -20.98 24.68 -19.34
CA GLN A 231 -21.65 23.46 -18.89
C GLN A 231 -22.95 23.75 -18.11
N VAL A 232 -22.95 24.77 -17.29
CA VAL A 232 -24.15 25.23 -16.58
C VAL A 232 -25.21 25.69 -17.59
N ARG A 233 -24.85 26.50 -18.59
CA ARG A 233 -25.76 26.93 -19.66
C ARG A 233 -26.31 25.75 -20.46
N LYS A 234 -25.49 24.75 -20.75
CA LYS A 234 -25.92 23.51 -21.43
C LYS A 234 -26.93 22.71 -20.61
N LYS A 235 -26.71 22.59 -19.29
CA LYS A 235 -27.64 21.90 -18.37
C LYS A 235 -29.00 22.60 -18.24
N LYS A 236 -29.01 23.91 -18.39
CA LYS A 236 -30.24 24.73 -18.34
C LYS A 236 -30.90 24.91 -19.71
N GLY A 237 -30.13 24.73 -20.77
CA GLY A 237 -30.60 24.85 -22.14
C GLY A 237 -31.38 23.63 -22.64
N GLY A 238 -31.97 23.77 -23.81
CA GLY A 238 -32.66 22.71 -24.53
C GLY A 238 -31.75 22.09 -25.62
N LEU A 239 -32.17 20.93 -26.11
CA LEU A 239 -31.56 20.31 -27.28
C LEU A 239 -32.48 20.45 -28.46
N LYS A 240 -31.96 20.98 -29.59
CA LYS A 240 -32.67 21.08 -30.86
C LYS A 240 -32.10 20.06 -31.84
N VAL A 241 -32.95 19.21 -32.45
CA VAL A 241 -32.50 18.25 -33.45
C VAL A 241 -32.04 19.00 -34.71
N VAL A 242 -30.85 18.67 -35.18
CA VAL A 242 -30.24 19.25 -36.36
C VAL A 242 -30.25 18.27 -37.50
N GLN A 243 -30.70 18.72 -38.68
CA GLN A 243 -30.69 17.93 -39.91
C GLN A 243 -29.98 18.72 -41.02
N GLY A 244 -29.31 17.99 -41.90
CA GLY A 244 -28.74 18.57 -43.13
C GLY A 244 -27.31 19.13 -43.01
N ARG A 245 -26.76 19.33 -41.77
CA ARG A 245 -25.35 19.67 -41.60
C ARG A 245 -24.57 18.58 -40.88
N GLY A 246 -23.26 18.67 -40.91
CA GLY A 246 -22.39 17.82 -40.12
C GLY A 246 -22.20 18.31 -38.67
N LEU A 247 -21.68 17.43 -37.81
CA LEU A 247 -21.35 17.67 -36.43
C LEU A 247 -20.33 18.81 -36.29
N GLN A 248 -20.61 19.76 -35.43
CA GLN A 248 -19.72 20.90 -35.12
C GLN A 248 -19.24 20.84 -33.67
N LEU A 249 -18.19 21.56 -33.36
CA LEU A 249 -17.74 21.70 -31.99
C LEU A 249 -18.80 22.43 -31.18
N GLY A 250 -19.15 21.89 -30.01
CA GLY A 250 -20.23 22.41 -29.15
C GLY A 250 -21.56 21.69 -29.33
N ASP A 251 -21.73 20.87 -30.38
CA ASP A 251 -22.93 20.06 -30.58
C ASP A 251 -22.93 18.83 -29.67
N ALA A 252 -24.12 18.30 -29.43
CA ALA A 252 -24.33 16.99 -28.84
C ALA A 252 -24.77 15.98 -29.91
N ALA A 253 -24.39 14.73 -29.77
CA ALA A 253 -24.77 13.66 -30.65
C ALA A 253 -25.15 12.39 -29.90
N LEU A 254 -26.12 11.63 -30.42
CA LEU A 254 -26.28 10.22 -30.07
C LEU A 254 -25.43 9.38 -31.01
N ILE A 255 -24.52 8.61 -30.43
CA ILE A 255 -23.58 7.81 -31.17
C ILE A 255 -23.71 6.32 -30.85
N ASP A 256 -23.44 5.53 -31.85
CA ASP A 256 -23.13 4.12 -31.73
C ASP A 256 -21.63 3.93 -31.87
N PHE A 257 -21.06 3.17 -30.95
CA PHE A 257 -19.63 3.06 -30.79
C PHE A 257 -19.20 1.61 -30.63
N ASP A 258 -18.20 1.19 -31.43
CA ASP A 258 -17.53 -0.10 -31.35
C ASP A 258 -16.02 0.12 -31.44
N ALA A 259 -15.28 -0.30 -30.40
CA ALA A 259 -13.83 -0.22 -30.40
C ALA A 259 -13.17 -1.60 -30.27
N LYS A 260 -12.01 -1.75 -30.88
CA LYS A 260 -11.20 -2.98 -30.83
C LYS A 260 -9.74 -2.60 -30.77
N ARG A 261 -8.95 -3.44 -30.15
CA ARG A 261 -7.49 -3.32 -30.22
C ARG A 261 -7.03 -3.48 -31.66
N SER A 262 -6.14 -2.61 -32.11
CA SER A 262 -5.66 -2.64 -33.51
C SER A 262 -4.70 -3.81 -33.76
N ASP A 263 -4.00 -4.28 -32.71
CA ASP A 263 -3.01 -5.36 -32.76
C ASP A 263 -3.66 -6.76 -32.77
N THR A 264 -4.63 -7.00 -31.89
CA THR A 264 -5.25 -8.33 -31.70
C THR A 264 -6.64 -8.46 -32.26
N GLY A 265 -7.32 -7.34 -32.51
CA GLY A 265 -8.73 -7.31 -32.93
C GLY A 265 -9.71 -7.65 -31.82
N GLU A 266 -9.23 -7.80 -30.56
CA GLU A 266 -10.05 -8.15 -29.42
C GLU A 266 -10.86 -6.95 -28.91
N GLU A 267 -12.08 -7.22 -28.47
CA GLU A 267 -12.94 -6.26 -27.79
C GLU A 267 -12.54 -6.19 -26.31
N PHE A 268 -12.59 -5.00 -25.70
CA PHE A 268 -12.33 -4.80 -24.29
C PHE A 268 -13.59 -4.32 -23.55
N PRO A 269 -13.65 -4.44 -22.21
CA PRO A 269 -14.81 -4.03 -21.43
C PRO A 269 -15.21 -2.58 -21.73
N GLY A 270 -16.47 -2.35 -22.07
CA GLY A 270 -16.99 -1.03 -22.45
C GLY A 270 -16.73 -0.61 -23.90
N ALA A 271 -16.06 -1.42 -24.71
CA ALA A 271 -15.73 -1.14 -26.11
C ALA A 271 -16.94 -0.98 -27.02
N LYS A 272 -18.11 -1.46 -26.60
CA LYS A 272 -19.33 -1.44 -27.38
C LYS A 272 -20.45 -0.71 -26.65
N ARG A 273 -20.90 0.39 -27.23
CA ARG A 273 -22.00 1.19 -26.71
C ARG A 273 -22.95 1.57 -27.81
N ARG A 274 -24.23 1.67 -27.47
CA ARG A 274 -25.30 2.07 -28.41
C ARG A 274 -26.05 3.24 -27.84
N LYS A 275 -26.43 4.17 -28.73
CA LYS A 275 -27.20 5.38 -28.39
C LYS A 275 -26.62 6.13 -27.16
N THR A 276 -25.30 6.27 -27.17
CA THR A 276 -24.63 7.00 -26.10
C THR A 276 -24.64 8.49 -26.45
N HIS A 277 -25.07 9.30 -25.49
CA HIS A 277 -24.98 10.76 -25.60
C HIS A 277 -23.53 11.20 -25.50
N MET A 278 -23.12 12.08 -26.41
CA MET A 278 -21.78 12.64 -26.48
C MET A 278 -21.85 14.13 -26.74
N ASP A 279 -21.13 14.91 -25.95
CA ASP A 279 -20.83 16.31 -26.21
C ASP A 279 -19.48 16.46 -26.87
N THR A 280 -19.38 17.22 -27.95
CA THR A 280 -18.13 17.36 -28.73
C THR A 280 -17.06 18.22 -28.06
N ASP A 281 -17.46 19.07 -27.11
CA ASP A 281 -16.57 19.97 -26.36
C ASP A 281 -16.41 19.57 -24.88
N SER A 282 -17.02 18.45 -24.47
CA SER A 282 -16.84 17.93 -23.13
C SER A 282 -15.53 17.18 -22.99
N ALA A 283 -14.73 17.52 -21.98
CA ALA A 283 -13.59 16.72 -21.55
C ALA A 283 -14.00 15.33 -21.06
N ASP A 284 -15.29 15.11 -20.80
CA ASP A 284 -15.87 13.87 -20.29
C ASP A 284 -15.94 12.72 -21.31
N MET A 285 -15.41 12.89 -22.52
CA MET A 285 -15.05 11.76 -23.36
C MET A 285 -13.86 10.98 -22.76
N GLN A 286 -13.88 10.80 -21.44
CA GLN A 286 -12.92 9.99 -20.71
C GLN A 286 -12.83 8.55 -21.23
N PHE A 287 -13.87 8.11 -21.97
CA PHE A 287 -13.93 6.76 -22.47
C PHE A 287 -12.93 6.51 -23.64
N LEU A 288 -12.76 7.49 -24.55
CA LEU A 288 -11.74 7.45 -25.61
C LEU A 288 -11.30 8.87 -26.00
N PRO A 289 -10.24 9.38 -25.41
CA PRO A 289 -9.72 10.71 -25.68
C PRO A 289 -9.43 10.93 -27.18
N GLY A 290 -9.89 12.05 -27.73
CA GLY A 290 -9.64 12.44 -29.11
C GLY A 290 -10.63 11.94 -30.16
N VAL A 291 -11.60 11.09 -29.82
CA VAL A 291 -12.65 10.65 -30.75
C VAL A 291 -13.54 11.81 -31.19
N GLY A 292 -13.97 12.66 -30.25
CA GLY A 292 -14.87 13.79 -30.54
C GLY A 292 -14.33 14.71 -31.62
N GLN A 293 -13.05 15.06 -31.57
CA GLN A 293 -12.41 15.92 -32.57
C GLN A 293 -12.41 15.28 -33.98
N LYS A 294 -12.18 13.97 -34.04
CA LYS A 294 -12.14 13.24 -35.33
C LYS A 294 -13.55 12.97 -35.93
N MET A 295 -14.59 13.17 -35.13
CA MET A 295 -15.97 13.06 -35.57
C MET A 295 -16.53 14.36 -36.16
N ILE A 296 -15.86 15.49 -35.96
CA ILE A 296 -16.32 16.78 -36.52
C ILE A 296 -16.54 16.64 -38.04
N GLY A 297 -17.66 17.17 -38.54
CA GLY A 297 -18.09 17.10 -39.92
C GLY A 297 -18.92 15.86 -40.29
N MET A 298 -19.04 14.84 -39.40
CA MET A 298 -19.89 13.67 -39.68
C MET A 298 -21.37 14.04 -39.71
N LYS A 299 -22.13 13.45 -40.62
CA LYS A 299 -23.59 13.63 -40.75
C LYS A 299 -24.35 12.51 -40.05
N VAL A 300 -25.60 12.77 -39.75
CA VAL A 300 -26.52 11.75 -39.22
C VAL A 300 -26.59 10.57 -40.21
N GLY A 301 -26.43 9.35 -39.68
CA GLY A 301 -26.37 8.10 -40.47
C GLY A 301 -24.99 7.76 -41.01
N GLU A 302 -23.98 8.64 -40.86
CA GLU A 302 -22.61 8.36 -41.28
C GLU A 302 -21.91 7.54 -40.23
N SER A 303 -21.09 6.57 -40.66
CA SER A 303 -20.18 5.80 -39.83
C SER A 303 -18.75 6.01 -40.28
N ARG A 304 -17.84 6.23 -39.32
CA ARG A 304 -16.42 6.45 -39.62
C ARG A 304 -15.56 5.56 -38.72
N GLN A 305 -14.51 5.02 -39.33
CA GLN A 305 -13.49 4.29 -38.62
C GLN A 305 -12.38 5.26 -38.21
N ILE A 306 -12.08 5.29 -36.93
CA ILE A 306 -11.12 6.21 -36.29
C ILE A 306 -10.04 5.37 -35.61
N GLN A 307 -8.78 5.67 -35.91
CA GLN A 307 -7.65 5.09 -35.21
C GLN A 307 -7.11 6.10 -34.22
N LEU A 308 -6.82 5.62 -33.01
CA LEU A 308 -6.24 6.42 -31.94
C LEU A 308 -5.38 5.55 -31.01
N THR A 309 -4.39 6.17 -30.42
CA THR A 309 -3.56 5.58 -29.37
C THR A 309 -4.10 6.05 -28.01
N LEU A 310 -4.37 5.11 -27.13
CA LEU A 310 -4.82 5.45 -25.77
C LEU A 310 -3.65 6.04 -24.98
N PRO A 311 -3.89 7.06 -24.14
CA PRO A 311 -2.82 7.70 -23.38
C PRO A 311 -2.25 6.77 -22.30
N ASP A 312 -1.02 7.05 -21.84
CA ASP A 312 -0.32 6.24 -20.83
C ASP A 312 -0.98 6.27 -19.44
N ASN A 313 -1.86 7.23 -19.19
CA ASN A 313 -2.66 7.33 -17.96
C ASN A 313 -4.07 6.71 -18.10
N PHE A 314 -4.34 6.00 -19.19
CA PHE A 314 -5.66 5.41 -19.43
C PHE A 314 -5.96 4.25 -18.46
N GLU A 315 -7.21 4.16 -17.99
CA GLU A 315 -7.71 3.05 -17.17
C GLU A 315 -8.71 2.19 -17.99
N PRO A 316 -8.57 0.85 -17.97
CA PRO A 316 -7.68 0.01 -17.17
C PRO A 316 -6.24 -0.08 -17.71
N ALA A 317 -5.29 -0.28 -16.81
CA ALA A 317 -3.86 -0.31 -17.11
C ALA A 317 -3.42 -1.17 -18.33
N PRO A 318 -4.02 -2.33 -18.63
CA PRO A 318 -3.67 -3.13 -19.84
C PRO A 318 -3.95 -2.44 -21.17
N LEU A 319 -4.65 -1.30 -21.19
CA LEU A 319 -4.99 -0.55 -22.39
C LEU A 319 -4.11 0.72 -22.55
N ARG A 320 -3.21 1.00 -21.64
CA ARG A 320 -2.30 2.17 -21.71
C ARG A 320 -1.38 2.07 -22.92
N GLY A 321 -1.28 3.16 -23.69
CA GLY A 321 -0.44 3.21 -24.88
C GLY A 321 -0.87 2.27 -26.02
N VAL A 322 -2.03 1.63 -25.93
CA VAL A 322 -2.51 0.68 -26.94
C VAL A 322 -3.20 1.41 -28.09
N ASP A 323 -2.89 0.99 -29.33
CA ASP A 323 -3.60 1.44 -30.50
C ASP A 323 -4.96 0.76 -30.60
N VAL A 324 -6.01 1.59 -30.72
CA VAL A 324 -7.39 1.10 -30.87
C VAL A 324 -8.02 1.63 -32.15
N THR A 325 -8.81 0.79 -32.76
CA THR A 325 -9.62 1.12 -33.93
C THR A 325 -11.07 1.20 -33.51
N CYS A 326 -11.65 2.40 -33.60
CA CYS A 326 -13.04 2.68 -33.24
C CYS A 326 -13.87 2.84 -34.48
N THR A 327 -15.03 2.20 -34.56
CA THR A 327 -16.07 2.50 -35.51
C THR A 327 -17.17 3.29 -34.83
N VAL A 328 -17.37 4.53 -35.24
CA VAL A 328 -18.34 5.45 -34.63
C VAL A 328 -19.39 5.81 -35.68
N GLY A 329 -20.67 5.64 -35.33
CA GLY A 329 -21.81 6.04 -36.14
C GLY A 329 -22.60 7.14 -35.43
N VAL A 330 -22.97 8.20 -36.14
CA VAL A 330 -23.83 9.27 -35.64
C VAL A 330 -25.29 8.91 -35.90
N THR A 331 -26.07 8.67 -34.85
CA THR A 331 -27.49 8.32 -34.99
C THR A 331 -28.36 9.56 -35.02
N GLU A 332 -28.10 10.52 -34.13
CA GLU A 332 -28.82 11.78 -34.07
C GLU A 332 -27.85 12.91 -33.72
N LEU A 333 -28.16 14.13 -34.16
CA LEU A 333 -27.38 15.34 -33.97
C LEU A 333 -28.23 16.40 -33.31
N PHE A 334 -27.69 17.03 -32.28
CA PHE A 334 -28.37 18.07 -31.53
C PHE A 334 -27.49 19.31 -31.40
N GLU A 335 -28.11 20.46 -31.50
CA GLU A 335 -27.54 21.76 -31.15
C GLU A 335 -28.11 22.21 -29.80
N TYR A 336 -27.26 22.77 -28.97
CA TYR A 336 -27.72 23.34 -27.70
C TYR A 336 -28.40 24.69 -27.92
N ASP A 337 -29.66 24.81 -27.47
CA ASP A 337 -30.35 26.10 -27.32
C ASP A 337 -29.93 26.69 -25.97
N LEU A 338 -28.81 27.40 -25.99
CA LEU A 338 -28.21 27.92 -24.77
C LEU A 338 -28.92 29.18 -24.31
N PRO A 339 -29.38 29.26 -23.04
CA PRO A 339 -29.91 30.48 -22.50
C PRO A 339 -28.86 31.60 -22.51
N GLU A 340 -29.26 32.82 -22.64
CA GLU A 340 -28.35 33.95 -22.49
C GLU A 340 -27.77 33.96 -21.07
N LEU A 341 -26.50 34.37 -20.97
CA LEU A 341 -25.85 34.55 -19.68
C LEU A 341 -26.20 35.93 -19.15
N ASP A 342 -27.30 36.00 -18.44
CA ASP A 342 -27.83 37.20 -17.81
C ASP A 342 -27.81 37.08 -16.28
N ASP A 343 -28.23 38.16 -15.62
CA ASP A 343 -28.22 38.23 -14.16
C ASP A 343 -29.27 37.28 -13.55
N ASP A 344 -30.37 37.00 -14.26
CA ASP A 344 -31.40 36.06 -13.81
C ASP A 344 -30.87 34.63 -13.79
N LEU A 345 -30.18 34.20 -14.85
CA LEU A 345 -29.51 32.90 -14.89
C LEU A 345 -28.41 32.80 -13.82
N ALA A 346 -27.63 33.88 -13.64
CA ALA A 346 -26.58 33.89 -12.63
C ALA A 346 -27.13 33.73 -11.21
N GLU A 347 -28.26 34.41 -10.92
CA GLU A 347 -28.92 34.30 -9.62
C GLU A 347 -29.60 32.95 -9.41
N GLU A 348 -30.13 32.31 -10.48
CA GLU A 348 -30.63 30.94 -10.43
C GLU A 348 -29.55 29.91 -10.11
N VAL A 349 -28.36 30.09 -10.65
CA VAL A 349 -27.22 29.17 -10.48
C VAL A 349 -26.56 29.36 -9.11
N ALA A 350 -26.33 30.59 -8.73
CA ALA A 350 -25.70 30.97 -7.46
C ALA A 350 -26.47 32.12 -6.80
N PRO A 351 -27.49 31.81 -5.98
CA PRO A 351 -28.26 32.82 -5.29
C PRO A 351 -27.41 33.75 -4.44
N GLY A 352 -27.56 35.06 -4.63
CA GLY A 352 -26.79 36.08 -3.93
C GLY A 352 -25.44 36.39 -4.55
N SER A 353 -25.18 35.94 -5.77
CA SER A 353 -23.93 36.24 -6.48
C SER A 353 -23.80 37.69 -6.93
N GLY A 354 -24.96 38.39 -7.07
CA GLY A 354 -24.99 39.77 -7.58
C GLY A 354 -24.81 39.86 -9.10
N GLY A 355 -25.38 38.91 -9.83
CA GLY A 355 -25.42 38.84 -11.29
C GLY A 355 -24.21 38.16 -11.91
N VAL A 356 -24.06 38.26 -13.22
CA VAL A 356 -23.05 37.55 -14.03
C VAL A 356 -21.63 37.84 -13.55
N GLN A 357 -21.29 39.11 -13.27
CA GLN A 357 -19.94 39.48 -12.82
C GLN A 357 -19.62 38.89 -11.44
N GLY A 358 -20.62 38.87 -10.55
CA GLY A 358 -20.46 38.26 -9.24
C GLY A 358 -20.27 36.75 -9.32
N LEU A 359 -21.05 36.04 -10.13
CA LEU A 359 -20.92 34.62 -10.40
C LEU A 359 -19.52 34.28 -10.95
N GLN A 360 -19.06 35.01 -11.98
CA GLN A 360 -17.72 34.81 -12.54
C GLN A 360 -16.62 35.04 -11.52
N THR A 361 -16.73 36.08 -10.70
CA THR A 361 -15.76 36.39 -9.64
C THR A 361 -15.75 35.30 -8.58
N GLN A 362 -16.89 34.77 -8.20
CA GLN A 362 -17.00 33.70 -7.21
C GLN A 362 -16.37 32.41 -7.73
N LEU A 363 -16.72 31.98 -8.95
CA LEU A 363 -16.16 30.79 -9.57
C LEU A 363 -14.64 30.90 -9.76
N LEU A 364 -14.16 32.08 -10.19
CA LEU A 364 -12.72 32.31 -10.35
C LEU A 364 -11.98 32.25 -9.01
N ARG A 365 -12.55 32.80 -7.94
CA ARG A 365 -11.97 32.66 -6.58
C ARG A 365 -11.91 31.23 -6.13
N MET A 366 -12.98 30.45 -6.37
CA MET A 366 -13.00 29.03 -6.01
C MET A 366 -11.96 28.25 -6.82
N GLN A 367 -11.87 28.51 -8.13
CA GLN A 367 -10.91 27.84 -9.01
C GLN A 367 -9.48 28.20 -8.65
N ASN A 368 -9.17 29.49 -8.44
CA ASN A 368 -7.84 29.93 -8.03
C ASN A 368 -7.43 29.32 -6.67
N ALA A 369 -8.38 29.25 -5.71
CA ALA A 369 -8.11 28.61 -4.43
C ALA A 369 -7.80 27.11 -4.59
N LYS A 370 -8.54 26.43 -5.48
CA LYS A 370 -8.28 25.03 -5.81
C LYS A 370 -6.92 24.84 -6.49
N THR A 371 -6.61 25.66 -7.50
CA THR A 371 -5.30 25.61 -8.19
C THR A 371 -4.14 25.91 -7.24
N ALA A 372 -4.33 26.86 -6.30
CA ALA A 372 -3.34 27.15 -5.27
C ALA A 372 -3.11 25.92 -4.36
N GLN A 373 -4.20 25.26 -3.93
CA GLN A 373 -4.11 24.03 -3.15
C GLN A 373 -3.44 22.89 -3.93
N ASP A 374 -3.86 22.65 -5.18
CA ASP A 374 -3.27 21.63 -6.06
C ASP A 374 -1.76 21.88 -6.27
N ASN A 375 -1.35 23.14 -6.42
CA ASN A 375 0.06 23.53 -6.51
C ASN A 375 0.81 23.28 -5.19
N GLU A 376 0.20 23.56 -4.04
CA GLU A 376 0.80 23.26 -2.73
C GLU A 376 0.97 21.76 -2.53
N GLU A 377 -0.04 20.95 -2.89
CA GLU A 377 0.02 19.50 -2.83
C GLU A 377 1.13 18.96 -3.76
N ALA A 378 1.27 19.50 -4.97
CA ALA A 378 2.34 19.14 -5.90
C ALA A 378 3.74 19.47 -5.34
N VAL A 379 3.88 20.60 -4.63
CA VAL A 379 5.12 20.95 -3.91
C VAL A 379 5.43 19.93 -2.84
N ASP A 380 4.45 19.56 -2.03
CA ASP A 380 4.63 18.59 -0.95
C ASP A 380 5.02 17.22 -1.48
N GLU A 381 4.36 16.76 -2.55
CA GLU A 381 4.66 15.49 -3.21
C GLU A 381 6.09 15.49 -3.77
N ALA A 382 6.48 16.56 -4.48
CA ALA A 382 7.82 16.67 -5.05
C ALA A 382 8.93 16.77 -3.98
N LEU A 383 8.65 17.43 -2.84
CA LEU A 383 9.56 17.43 -1.68
C LEU A 383 9.71 16.03 -1.10
N MET A 384 8.60 15.30 -0.91
CA MET A 384 8.61 13.93 -0.41
C MET A 384 9.38 12.99 -1.34
N ASP A 385 9.13 13.06 -2.64
CA ASP A 385 9.81 12.22 -3.65
C ASP A 385 11.31 12.53 -3.70
N THR A 386 11.69 13.79 -3.62
CA THR A 386 13.09 14.19 -3.57
C THR A 386 13.79 13.66 -2.32
N VAL A 387 13.15 13.75 -1.17
CA VAL A 387 13.66 13.17 0.09
C VAL A 387 13.87 11.66 -0.05
N VAL A 388 12.89 10.93 -0.58
CA VAL A 388 13.00 9.48 -0.81
C VAL A 388 14.12 9.15 -1.80
N HIS A 389 14.31 9.96 -2.83
CA HIS A 389 15.38 9.78 -3.82
C HIS A 389 16.78 10.02 -3.22
N LEU A 390 16.91 11.00 -2.32
CA LEU A 390 18.17 11.30 -1.61
C LEU A 390 18.46 10.28 -0.51
N ALA A 391 17.44 9.69 0.08
CA ALA A 391 17.57 8.68 1.10
C ALA A 391 18.13 7.37 0.53
N GLN A 392 19.20 6.87 1.14
CA GLN A 392 19.80 5.58 0.83
C GLN A 392 19.66 4.66 2.04
N CYS A 393 18.89 3.61 1.86
CA CYS A 393 18.60 2.63 2.89
C CYS A 393 18.40 1.27 2.24
N ASP A 394 18.95 0.25 2.87
CA ASP A 394 18.70 -1.16 2.50
C ASP A 394 17.50 -1.66 3.30
N VAL A 395 16.34 -1.68 2.64
CA VAL A 395 15.06 -2.01 3.28
C VAL A 395 14.92 -3.52 3.45
N PRO A 396 14.83 -4.03 4.70
CA PRO A 396 14.64 -5.44 4.97
C PRO A 396 13.31 -5.97 4.43
N TYR A 397 13.32 -7.22 3.95
CA TYR A 397 12.09 -7.85 3.44
C TYR A 397 11.01 -8.05 4.53
N SER A 398 11.41 -8.24 5.78
CA SER A 398 10.48 -8.29 6.92
C SER A 398 9.62 -7.02 7.03
N MET A 399 10.25 -5.83 6.92
CA MET A 399 9.53 -4.56 6.92
C MET A 399 8.62 -4.41 5.70
N VAL A 400 9.08 -4.85 4.52
CA VAL A 400 8.25 -4.85 3.31
C VAL A 400 7.01 -5.73 3.48
N LYS A 401 7.17 -6.90 4.07
CA LYS A 401 6.06 -7.84 4.33
C LYS A 401 5.04 -7.26 5.31
N GLU A 402 5.52 -6.62 6.36
CA GLU A 402 4.66 -5.97 7.35
C GLU A 402 3.91 -4.78 6.75
N MET A 403 4.61 -3.87 6.09
CA MET A 403 4.00 -2.74 5.37
C MET A 403 3.02 -3.24 4.31
N GLY A 404 3.39 -4.29 3.56
CA GLY A 404 2.53 -4.94 2.57
C GLY A 404 1.24 -5.49 3.16
N GLN A 405 1.30 -6.08 4.34
CA GLN A 405 0.11 -6.57 5.05
C GLN A 405 -0.82 -5.41 5.44
N GLN A 406 -0.28 -4.33 5.94
CA GLN A 406 -1.06 -3.15 6.35
C GLN A 406 -1.72 -2.46 5.15
N GLU A 407 -0.96 -2.19 4.11
CA GLU A 407 -1.47 -1.55 2.89
C GLU A 407 -2.51 -2.41 2.17
N TYR A 408 -2.29 -3.73 2.10
CA TYR A 408 -3.26 -4.64 1.50
C TYR A 408 -4.57 -4.69 2.28
N GLN A 409 -4.50 -4.72 3.62
CA GLN A 409 -5.70 -4.66 4.46
C GLN A 409 -6.43 -3.33 4.29
N ALA A 410 -5.72 -2.19 4.32
CA ALA A 410 -6.31 -0.87 4.11
C ALA A 410 -7.01 -0.77 2.75
N ARG A 411 -6.40 -1.34 1.69
CA ARG A 411 -7.01 -1.41 0.36
C ARG A 411 -8.30 -2.23 0.33
N LEU A 412 -8.33 -3.40 0.99
CA LEU A 412 -9.54 -4.21 1.08
C LEU A 412 -10.65 -3.49 1.84
N HIS A 413 -10.32 -2.82 2.93
CA HIS A 413 -11.30 -2.01 3.68
C HIS A 413 -11.84 -0.84 2.85
N THR A 414 -10.97 -0.14 2.12
CA THR A 414 -11.39 0.96 1.23
C THR A 414 -12.31 0.47 0.12
N ALA A 415 -12.00 -0.67 -0.51
CA ALA A 415 -12.84 -1.25 -1.55
C ALA A 415 -14.21 -1.70 -1.01
N GLN A 416 -14.26 -2.20 0.24
CA GLN A 416 -15.53 -2.50 0.92
C GLN A 416 -16.34 -1.23 1.21
N ALA A 417 -15.70 -0.18 1.72
CA ALA A 417 -16.37 1.09 2.03
C ALA A 417 -16.97 1.72 0.76
N LYS A 418 -16.26 1.63 -0.37
CA LYS A 418 -16.74 2.07 -1.69
C LYS A 418 -17.76 1.12 -2.32
N ARG A 419 -18.07 -0.01 -1.69
CA ARG A 419 -18.96 -1.07 -2.19
C ARG A 419 -18.50 -1.69 -3.52
N GLU A 420 -17.21 -1.65 -3.80
CA GLU A 420 -16.59 -2.31 -4.98
C GLU A 420 -16.52 -3.82 -4.78
N ILE A 421 -16.34 -4.26 -3.54
CA ILE A 421 -16.31 -5.68 -3.14
C ILE A 421 -17.23 -5.92 -1.93
N THR A 422 -17.78 -7.14 -1.86
CA THR A 422 -18.55 -7.57 -0.69
C THR A 422 -17.62 -8.06 0.44
N TYR A 423 -18.15 -8.16 1.66
CA TYR A 423 -17.40 -8.74 2.78
C TYR A 423 -16.89 -10.15 2.49
N GLU A 424 -17.71 -11.00 1.85
CA GLU A 424 -17.34 -12.36 1.48
C GLU A 424 -16.18 -12.38 0.47
N GLN A 425 -16.21 -11.49 -0.52
CA GLN A 425 -15.14 -11.33 -1.50
C GLN A 425 -13.84 -10.83 -0.84
N ALA A 426 -13.94 -9.88 0.09
CA ALA A 426 -12.78 -9.42 0.84
C ALA A 426 -12.13 -10.55 1.65
N MET A 427 -12.94 -11.40 2.31
CA MET A 427 -12.44 -12.58 3.04
C MET A 427 -11.79 -13.61 2.13
N GLN A 428 -12.28 -13.79 0.90
CA GLN A 428 -11.67 -14.67 -0.11
C GLN A 428 -10.32 -14.11 -0.61
N LEU A 429 -10.20 -12.80 -0.72
CA LEU A 429 -8.97 -12.11 -1.12
C LEU A 429 -7.94 -12.04 0.02
N ALA A 430 -8.37 -12.04 1.28
CA ALA A 430 -7.48 -11.95 2.46
C ALA A 430 -6.72 -13.27 2.74
N THR A 431 -6.17 -13.90 1.71
CA THR A 431 -5.33 -15.11 1.83
C THR A 431 -3.85 -14.75 1.86
N ALA A 432 -3.05 -15.60 2.51
CA ALA A 432 -1.60 -15.42 2.55
C ALA A 432 -0.96 -15.40 1.15
N GLU A 433 -1.48 -16.19 0.21
CA GLU A 433 -1.01 -16.23 -1.17
C GLU A 433 -1.34 -14.94 -1.93
N SER A 434 -2.56 -14.41 -1.77
CA SER A 434 -2.96 -13.15 -2.39
C SER A 434 -2.14 -11.97 -1.85
N LEU A 435 -1.89 -11.96 -0.53
CA LEU A 435 -1.04 -10.96 0.10
C LEU A 435 0.40 -11.02 -0.43
N GLU A 436 1.00 -12.22 -0.50
CA GLU A 436 2.37 -12.39 -1.00
C GLU A 436 2.48 -11.92 -2.47
N ASN A 437 1.55 -12.36 -3.32
CA ASN A 437 1.51 -11.95 -4.73
C ASN A 437 1.33 -10.43 -4.87
N TRP A 438 0.51 -9.81 -4.04
CA TRP A 438 0.32 -8.36 -4.06
C TRP A 438 1.57 -7.63 -3.59
N THR A 439 2.20 -8.08 -2.50
CA THR A 439 3.44 -7.52 -1.95
C THR A 439 4.58 -7.58 -2.98
N GLN A 440 4.73 -8.69 -3.69
CA GLN A 440 5.74 -8.84 -4.73
C GLN A 440 5.50 -7.89 -5.92
N LYS A 441 4.24 -7.72 -6.34
CA LYS A 441 3.89 -6.79 -7.42
C LYS A 441 4.12 -5.32 -7.07
N ASN A 442 4.02 -4.98 -5.79
CA ASN A 442 4.13 -3.60 -5.30
C ASN A 442 5.43 -3.35 -4.51
N LEU A 443 6.45 -4.18 -4.71
CA LEU A 443 7.70 -4.17 -3.94
C LEU A 443 8.37 -2.78 -3.93
N GLU A 444 8.52 -2.15 -5.09
CA GLU A 444 9.16 -0.84 -5.23
C GLU A 444 8.38 0.26 -4.50
N MET A 445 7.05 0.25 -4.62
CA MET A 445 6.17 1.19 -3.92
C MET A 445 6.32 1.03 -2.39
N LEU A 446 6.27 -0.20 -1.88
CA LEU A 446 6.41 -0.49 -0.44
C LEU A 446 7.77 -0.08 0.10
N GLN A 447 8.84 -0.35 -0.64
CA GLN A 447 10.18 0.11 -0.29
C GLN A 447 10.27 1.64 -0.25
N GLY A 448 9.60 2.33 -1.19
CA GLY A 448 9.50 3.79 -1.21
C GLY A 448 8.79 4.34 0.03
N LEU A 449 7.68 3.72 0.44
CA LEU A 449 6.95 4.10 1.66
C LEU A 449 7.81 3.96 2.92
N ILE A 450 8.52 2.83 3.06
CA ILE A 450 9.40 2.58 4.20
C ILE A 450 10.56 3.57 4.23
N LYS A 451 11.20 3.83 3.07
CA LYS A 451 12.28 4.84 2.96
C LYS A 451 11.78 6.23 3.36
N ARG A 452 10.58 6.60 2.93
CA ARG A 452 9.96 7.89 3.29
C ARG A 452 9.75 7.99 4.79
N GLN A 453 9.19 6.97 5.41
CA GLN A 453 8.97 6.93 6.86
C GLN A 453 10.29 7.09 7.62
N MET A 454 11.31 6.31 7.27
CA MET A 454 12.63 6.39 7.91
C MET A 454 13.30 7.76 7.71
N ALA A 455 13.21 8.32 6.49
CA ALA A 455 13.74 9.63 6.19
C ALA A 455 13.07 10.71 7.04
N PHE A 456 11.76 10.63 7.20
CA PHE A 456 10.97 11.56 8.02
C PHE A 456 11.32 11.45 9.50
N GLU A 457 11.44 10.24 10.04
CA GLU A 457 11.87 10.02 11.42
C GLU A 457 13.27 10.58 11.68
N HIS A 458 14.18 10.36 10.73
CA HIS A 458 15.53 10.91 10.81
C HIS A 458 15.54 12.45 10.79
N ILE A 459 14.82 13.09 9.86
CA ILE A 459 14.72 14.55 9.76
C ILE A 459 14.09 15.11 11.05
N PHE A 460 12.99 14.51 11.52
CA PHE A 460 12.30 14.96 12.73
C PHE A 460 13.23 14.95 13.95
N ALA A 461 14.04 13.91 14.09
CA ALA A 461 14.99 13.79 15.19
C ALA A 461 16.22 14.69 15.02
N ALA A 462 16.81 14.76 13.81
CA ALA A 462 18.01 15.52 13.52
C ALA A 462 17.79 17.05 13.64
N GLU A 463 16.62 17.53 13.20
CA GLU A 463 16.27 18.96 13.27
C GLU A 463 15.59 19.34 14.59
N GLY A 464 15.47 18.41 15.53
CA GLY A 464 14.89 18.66 16.85
C GLY A 464 13.45 19.16 16.81
N LEU A 465 12.67 18.69 15.79
CA LEU A 465 11.27 19.07 15.67
C LEU A 465 10.46 18.47 16.84
N THR A 466 9.57 19.28 17.38
CA THR A 466 8.72 18.85 18.51
C THR A 466 7.26 19.13 18.22
N LEU A 467 6.40 18.28 18.72
CA LEU A 467 4.95 18.46 18.71
C LEU A 467 4.51 19.03 20.06
N SER A 468 3.64 20.01 20.07
CA SER A 468 3.07 20.51 21.31
C SER A 468 1.93 19.60 21.78
N ASP A 469 1.76 19.49 23.10
CA ASP A 469 0.64 18.73 23.68
C ASP A 469 -0.71 19.23 23.19
N LYS A 470 -0.82 20.51 22.84
CA LYS A 470 -2.05 21.11 22.31
C LYS A 470 -2.35 20.59 20.90
N GLU A 471 -1.34 20.52 20.01
CA GLU A 471 -1.51 19.95 18.65
C GLU A 471 -1.93 18.48 18.75
N ILE A 472 -1.27 17.70 19.60
CA ILE A 472 -1.58 16.28 19.80
C ILE A 472 -3.00 16.10 20.33
N GLN A 473 -3.41 16.92 21.33
CA GLN A 473 -4.73 16.83 21.91
C GLN A 473 -5.83 17.22 20.89
N GLN A 474 -5.59 18.23 20.07
CA GLN A 474 -6.53 18.66 19.06
C GLN A 474 -6.76 17.55 18.01
N GLU A 475 -5.71 16.93 17.49
CA GLU A 475 -5.81 15.84 16.52
C GLU A 475 -6.46 14.60 17.14
N TYR A 476 -6.12 14.29 18.40
CA TYR A 476 -6.76 13.21 19.16
C TYR A 476 -8.27 13.45 19.31
N ASP A 477 -8.67 14.66 19.71
CA ASP A 477 -10.09 14.99 19.92
C ASP A 477 -10.89 14.94 18.59
N GLU A 478 -10.27 15.33 17.48
CA GLU A 478 -10.87 15.24 16.15
C GLU A 478 -11.06 13.78 15.74
N ALA A 479 -10.03 12.96 15.85
CA ALA A 479 -10.11 11.54 15.55
C ALA A 479 -11.08 10.78 16.48
N ALA A 480 -11.06 11.07 17.78
CA ALA A 480 -11.98 10.45 18.74
C ALA A 480 -13.45 10.79 18.46
N ARG A 481 -13.71 12.01 17.97
CA ARG A 481 -15.05 12.43 17.54
C ARG A 481 -15.52 11.60 16.36
N ASP A 482 -14.69 11.41 15.33
CA ASP A 482 -15.00 10.59 14.16
C ASP A 482 -15.35 9.15 14.56
N PHE A 483 -14.58 8.51 15.45
CA PHE A 483 -14.89 7.17 15.96
C PHE A 483 -16.23 7.14 16.72
N THR A 484 -16.50 8.17 17.52
CA THR A 484 -17.72 8.27 18.31
C THR A 484 -18.94 8.49 17.41
N GLU A 485 -18.85 9.33 16.39
CA GLU A 485 -19.94 9.59 15.41
C GLU A 485 -20.30 8.33 14.61
N HIS A 486 -19.34 7.44 14.39
CA HIS A 486 -19.55 6.17 13.67
C HIS A 486 -19.79 4.98 14.62
N GLU A 487 -20.01 5.21 15.92
CA GLU A 487 -20.26 4.18 16.94
C GLU A 487 -19.17 3.08 16.97
N GLN A 488 -17.91 3.46 16.73
CA GLN A 488 -16.76 2.53 16.74
C GLN A 488 -16.01 2.60 18.06
N GLU A 489 -15.66 1.45 18.59
CA GLU A 489 -14.77 1.35 19.76
C GLU A 489 -13.31 1.59 19.36
N PHE A 490 -12.57 2.33 20.16
CA PHE A 490 -11.15 2.61 19.94
C PHE A 490 -10.35 2.55 21.25
N ASP A 491 -9.08 2.23 21.12
CA ASP A 491 -8.11 2.28 22.21
C ASP A 491 -7.52 3.70 22.28
N ALA A 492 -7.70 4.36 23.43
CA ALA A 492 -7.32 5.76 23.61
C ALA A 492 -5.79 5.97 23.51
N ASP A 493 -4.98 5.03 24.05
CA ASP A 493 -3.52 5.14 23.99
C ASP A 493 -3.02 4.98 22.56
N ARG A 494 -3.56 4.00 21.84
CA ARG A 494 -3.25 3.76 20.44
C ARG A 494 -3.68 4.93 19.54
N LEU A 495 -4.84 5.50 19.78
CA LEU A 495 -5.33 6.66 19.02
C LEU A 495 -4.42 7.87 19.23
N ARG A 496 -3.93 8.07 20.47
CA ARG A 496 -2.98 9.14 20.77
C ARG A 496 -1.62 8.92 20.08
N GLU A 497 -1.12 7.69 20.06
CA GLU A 497 0.09 7.35 19.29
C GLU A 497 -0.10 7.64 17.78
N GLN A 498 -1.24 7.29 17.23
CA GLN A 498 -1.58 7.59 15.84
C GLN A 498 -1.66 9.10 15.55
N ALA A 499 -2.27 9.88 16.43
CA ALA A 499 -2.31 11.34 16.30
C ALA A 499 -0.91 11.96 16.26
N VAL A 500 0.02 11.48 17.09
CA VAL A 500 1.42 11.91 17.07
C VAL A 500 2.08 11.60 15.71
N GLU A 501 1.89 10.40 15.18
CA GLU A 501 2.48 10.02 13.89
C GLU A 501 1.88 10.83 12.73
N MET A 502 0.58 11.09 12.75
CA MET A 502 -0.08 11.91 11.73
C MET A 502 0.43 13.35 11.70
N LEU A 503 0.76 13.93 12.85
CA LEU A 503 1.25 15.30 12.96
C LEU A 503 2.72 15.47 12.55
N LYS A 504 3.53 14.41 12.55
CA LYS A 504 4.95 14.49 12.18
C LYS A 504 5.14 14.90 10.72
N ALA A 505 4.43 14.26 9.79
CA ALA A 505 4.61 14.48 8.36
C ALA A 505 4.32 15.94 7.94
N PRO A 506 3.18 16.57 8.30
CA PRO A 506 2.93 17.97 7.99
C PRO A 506 4.00 18.91 8.56
N LYS A 507 4.51 18.61 9.76
CA LYS A 507 5.53 19.43 10.41
C LYS A 507 6.89 19.35 9.70
N ILE A 508 7.26 18.15 9.25
CA ILE A 508 8.47 17.93 8.45
C ILE A 508 8.36 18.62 7.09
N ILE A 509 7.22 18.46 6.41
CA ILE A 509 6.99 19.08 5.10
C ILE A 509 7.07 20.60 5.21
N ARG A 510 6.46 21.19 6.24
CA ARG A 510 6.56 22.62 6.49
C ARG A 510 8.01 23.05 6.72
N TRP A 511 8.76 22.30 7.53
CA TRP A 511 10.18 22.58 7.74
C TRP A 511 10.98 22.49 6.44
N LEU A 512 10.71 21.48 5.59
CA LEU A 512 11.34 21.34 4.28
C LEU A 512 11.01 22.51 3.36
N ARG A 513 9.76 22.98 3.32
CA ARG A 513 9.37 24.17 2.55
C ARG A 513 10.19 25.40 2.96
N ASP A 514 10.43 25.57 4.25
CA ASP A 514 11.14 26.72 4.79
C ASP A 514 12.68 26.64 4.56
N ASN A 515 13.22 25.43 4.34
CA ASN A 515 14.68 25.19 4.28
C ASN A 515 15.17 24.63 2.93
N CYS A 516 14.32 24.55 1.90
CA CYS A 516 14.66 24.07 0.55
C CYS A 516 14.45 25.16 -0.51
N GLU A 517 15.16 25.05 -1.62
CA GLU A 517 14.98 25.93 -2.77
C GLU A 517 13.91 25.36 -3.71
N ILE A 518 12.71 25.95 -3.68
CA ILE A 518 11.59 25.52 -4.51
C ILE A 518 11.47 26.44 -5.71
N THR A 519 11.53 25.91 -6.91
CA THR A 519 11.37 26.63 -8.16
C THR A 519 10.10 26.17 -8.88
N MET A 520 9.11 27.05 -8.98
CA MET A 520 7.89 26.80 -9.74
C MET A 520 8.13 27.15 -11.22
N LEU A 521 8.02 26.17 -12.09
CA LEU A 521 7.99 26.34 -13.54
C LEU A 521 6.55 26.63 -13.98
N PRO A 522 6.35 27.42 -15.06
CA PRO A 522 5.00 27.71 -15.56
C PRO A 522 4.28 26.40 -15.97
N ALA A 523 2.95 26.41 -15.85
CA ALA A 523 2.13 25.30 -16.31
C ALA A 523 2.41 25.03 -17.80
N ARG A 524 2.47 23.75 -18.16
CA ARG A 524 2.58 23.39 -19.58
C ARG A 524 1.22 23.62 -20.24
N ALA A 525 1.23 24.43 -21.33
CA ALA A 525 0.07 24.72 -22.13
C ALA A 525 -0.54 23.45 -22.80
#